data_ab6665daf64ea4fdc9801d228cd9a8e8
#
_entry.id   ab6665daf64ea4fdc9801d228cd9a8e8
#
_cell.length_a   1.000
_cell.length_b   1.000
_cell.length_c   1.000
_cell.angle_alpha   90.00
_cell.angle_beta   90.00
_cell.angle_gamma   90.00
#
_symmetry.space_group_name_H-M   'P 1'
#
loop_
_entity.id
_entity.type
_entity.pdbx_description
1 polymer ?
#
loop_
_entity_poly.entity_id
_entity_poly.type
_entity_poly.pdbx_seq_one_letter_code
_entity_poly.pdbx_strand_id
1 'polypeptide(L)'
;LNSKAIEAVDFLNKNSKKIVFLSNAPRPSSNVINFLLKMNMDKKYLSNVMTSGEAAMHAINQNKFGKTFFHLGPHRDTSLFEKQKDNKTEIEKCDFILCTGLFDKHEEDLNYYKKFLQKQISKKLVCTNPDLTVHRGNVEELCAGSIAKVFEELGGKVIYYGKPHKEVYSKCFNKNEKVLAIGDNL
;
A
#
# COMPACT_ATOMS: atom_id res chain seq x y z
N LEU A 1 1.78 -21.88 3.26
CA LEU A 1 2.80 -21.23 4.11
C LEU A 1 4.01 -22.14 4.28
N ASN A 2 5.22 -21.55 4.36
CA ASN A 2 6.45 -22.30 4.62
C ASN A 2 6.51 -22.68 6.11
N SER A 3 6.72 -23.98 6.43
CA SER A 3 6.76 -24.48 7.82
C SER A 3 7.87 -23.84 8.64
N LYS A 4 9.07 -23.69 8.06
CA LYS A 4 10.22 -23.04 8.74
C LYS A 4 9.95 -21.58 9.09
N ALA A 5 9.20 -20.86 8.24
CA ALA A 5 8.81 -19.49 8.54
C ALA A 5 7.84 -19.44 9.74
N ILE A 6 6.90 -20.37 9.82
CA ILE A 6 5.98 -20.47 10.96
C ILE A 6 6.75 -20.85 12.24
N GLU A 7 7.69 -21.80 12.18
CA GLU A 7 8.54 -22.14 13.32
C GLU A 7 9.36 -20.94 13.82
N ALA A 8 9.92 -20.15 12.91
CA ALA A 8 10.64 -18.93 13.27
C ALA A 8 9.74 -17.89 13.96
N VAL A 9 8.52 -17.67 13.43
CA VAL A 9 7.53 -16.79 14.05
C VAL A 9 7.12 -17.30 15.44
N ASP A 10 6.89 -18.60 15.58
CA ASP A 10 6.55 -19.20 16.87
C ASP A 10 7.69 -19.05 17.89
N PHE A 11 8.94 -19.28 17.47
CA PHE A 11 10.12 -19.07 18.29
C PHE A 11 10.21 -17.62 18.79
N LEU A 12 10.06 -16.64 17.90
CA LEU A 12 10.09 -15.23 18.27
C LEU A 12 8.97 -14.88 19.25
N ASN A 13 7.75 -15.38 19.01
CA ASN A 13 6.61 -15.16 19.88
C ASN A 13 6.83 -15.75 21.29
N LYS A 14 7.35 -16.98 21.38
CA LYS A 14 7.71 -17.64 22.65
C LYS A 14 8.79 -16.87 23.43
N ASN A 15 9.67 -16.17 22.73
CA ASN A 15 10.70 -15.31 23.31
C ASN A 15 10.26 -13.86 23.52
N SER A 16 8.95 -13.61 23.58
CA SER A 16 8.33 -12.30 23.85
C SER A 16 8.79 -11.18 22.89
N LYS A 17 9.11 -11.53 21.64
CA LYS A 17 9.43 -10.54 20.63
C LYS A 17 8.15 -10.00 20.02
N LYS A 18 8.04 -8.67 19.92
CA LYS A 18 6.98 -8.01 19.17
C LYS A 18 7.20 -8.26 17.67
N ILE A 19 6.24 -8.89 17.02
CA ILE A 19 6.28 -9.18 15.59
C ILE A 19 5.30 -8.25 14.89
N VAL A 20 5.71 -7.62 13.81
CA VAL A 20 4.85 -6.84 12.93
C VAL A 20 4.98 -7.38 11.51
N PHE A 21 3.86 -7.81 10.92
CA PHE A 21 3.81 -8.17 9.51
C PHE A 21 3.53 -6.91 8.69
N LEU A 22 4.49 -6.57 7.84
CA LEU A 22 4.42 -5.38 7.00
C LEU A 22 4.23 -5.76 5.53
N SER A 23 3.14 -5.28 4.92
CA SER A 23 2.78 -5.57 3.53
C SER A 23 2.62 -4.29 2.71
N ASN A 24 3.08 -4.33 1.44
CA ASN A 24 2.81 -3.26 0.46
C ASN A 24 1.40 -3.33 -0.15
N ALA A 25 0.50 -4.15 0.41
CA ALA A 25 -0.87 -4.24 -0.06
C ALA A 25 -1.60 -2.88 0.04
N PRO A 26 -2.23 -2.39 -1.05
CA PRO A 26 -2.99 -1.15 -1.06
C PRO A 26 -4.40 -1.31 -0.45
N ARG A 27 -4.53 -2.13 0.59
CA ARG A 27 -5.82 -2.53 1.21
C ARG A 27 -5.74 -2.44 2.72
N PRO A 28 -6.89 -2.44 3.43
CA PRO A 28 -6.91 -2.51 4.90
C PRO A 28 -6.18 -3.76 5.42
N SER A 29 -5.56 -3.66 6.59
CA SER A 29 -4.87 -4.80 7.25
C SER A 29 -5.80 -6.00 7.45
N SER A 30 -7.09 -5.76 7.69
CA SER A 30 -8.10 -6.83 7.80
C SER A 30 -8.16 -7.74 6.57
N ASN A 31 -7.96 -7.20 5.38
CA ASN A 31 -7.96 -7.99 4.14
C ASN A 31 -6.74 -8.94 4.09
N VAL A 32 -5.56 -8.46 4.51
CA VAL A 32 -4.35 -9.29 4.59
C VAL A 32 -4.47 -10.33 5.70
N ILE A 33 -5.01 -9.97 6.86
CA ILE A 33 -5.30 -10.91 7.96
C ILE A 33 -6.20 -12.03 7.46
N ASN A 34 -7.33 -11.69 6.82
CA ASN A 34 -8.26 -12.69 6.29
C ASN A 34 -7.61 -13.61 5.23
N PHE A 35 -6.73 -13.07 4.41
CA PHE A 35 -5.98 -13.85 3.43
C PHE A 35 -5.02 -14.84 4.12
N LEU A 36 -4.26 -14.39 5.13
CA LEU A 36 -3.34 -15.24 5.89
C LEU A 36 -4.08 -16.33 6.68
N LEU A 37 -5.24 -16.01 7.25
CA LEU A 37 -6.11 -17.02 7.91
C LEU A 37 -6.58 -18.11 6.94
N LYS A 38 -6.97 -17.73 5.70
CA LYS A 38 -7.30 -18.68 4.63
C LYS A 38 -6.12 -19.57 4.22
N MET A 39 -4.89 -19.10 4.41
CA MET A 39 -3.67 -19.87 4.22
C MET A 39 -3.28 -20.70 5.46
N ASN A 40 -4.18 -20.85 6.43
CA ASN A 40 -3.98 -21.58 7.69
C ASN A 40 -2.89 -20.98 8.61
N MET A 41 -2.69 -19.65 8.56
CA MET A 41 -1.86 -18.98 9.57
C MET A 41 -2.64 -18.84 10.88
N ASP A 42 -2.01 -19.17 12.00
CA ASP A 42 -2.65 -19.05 13.31
C ASP A 42 -2.92 -17.58 13.66
N LYS A 43 -4.15 -17.30 14.08
CA LYS A 43 -4.62 -15.96 14.46
C LYS A 43 -3.76 -15.30 15.55
N LYS A 44 -3.15 -16.10 16.43
CA LYS A 44 -2.29 -15.58 17.51
C LYS A 44 -1.10 -14.75 17.03
N TYR A 45 -0.64 -14.97 15.77
CA TYR A 45 0.47 -14.22 15.17
C TYR A 45 0.02 -12.92 14.46
N LEU A 46 -1.27 -12.74 14.22
CA LEU A 46 -1.81 -11.68 13.36
C LEU A 46 -2.29 -10.44 14.12
N SER A 47 -1.83 -10.25 15.36
CA SER A 47 -2.19 -9.08 16.19
C SER A 47 -1.63 -7.76 15.65
N ASN A 48 -0.50 -7.80 14.96
CA ASN A 48 0.18 -6.62 14.43
C ASN A 48 0.45 -6.81 12.94
N VAL A 49 -0.53 -6.49 12.12
CA VAL A 49 -0.40 -6.43 10.66
C VAL A 49 -0.57 -4.99 10.22
N MET A 50 0.40 -4.46 9.47
CA MET A 50 0.34 -3.13 8.88
C MET A 50 0.41 -3.25 7.37
N THR A 51 -0.47 -2.54 6.67
CA THR A 51 -0.42 -2.41 5.22
C THR A 51 -0.07 -0.99 4.81
N SER A 52 0.51 -0.85 3.63
CA SER A 52 0.78 0.46 3.03
C SER A 52 -0.51 1.26 2.81
N GLY A 53 -1.59 0.60 2.39
CA GLY A 53 -2.91 1.21 2.26
C GLY A 53 -3.40 1.79 3.58
N GLU A 54 -3.34 1.02 4.66
CA GLU A 54 -3.78 1.49 5.98
C GLU A 54 -2.91 2.63 6.50
N ALA A 55 -1.59 2.55 6.32
CA ALA A 55 -0.69 3.64 6.70
C ALA A 55 -1.00 4.95 5.94
N ALA A 56 -1.34 4.87 4.65
CA ALA A 56 -1.80 6.01 3.87
C ALA A 56 -3.12 6.56 4.41
N MET A 57 -4.10 5.69 4.71
CA MET A 57 -5.40 6.11 5.24
C MET A 57 -5.30 6.81 6.60
N HIS A 58 -4.35 6.44 7.45
CA HIS A 58 -4.08 7.19 8.67
C HIS A 58 -3.73 8.66 8.40
N ALA A 59 -2.91 8.94 7.37
CA ALA A 59 -2.56 10.31 6.99
C ALA A 59 -3.71 11.05 6.28
N ILE A 60 -4.47 10.35 5.45
CA ILE A 60 -5.65 10.88 4.76
C ILE A 60 -6.73 11.29 5.77
N ASN A 61 -6.99 10.47 6.79
CA ASN A 61 -7.94 10.76 7.86
C ASN A 61 -7.55 11.99 8.70
N GLN A 62 -6.26 12.36 8.69
CA GLN A 62 -5.75 13.58 9.32
C GLN A 62 -5.77 14.79 8.35
N ASN A 63 -6.39 14.67 7.18
CA ASN A 63 -6.42 15.68 6.11
C ASN A 63 -5.03 16.18 5.68
N LYS A 64 -3.99 15.34 5.76
CA LYS A 64 -2.60 15.71 5.45
C LYS A 64 -2.41 16.17 3.99
N PHE A 65 -3.30 15.77 3.09
CA PHE A 65 -3.19 16.04 1.65
C PHE A 65 -4.35 16.87 1.12
N GLY A 66 -5.31 17.23 1.96
CA GLY A 66 -6.58 17.82 1.62
C GLY A 66 -7.74 16.88 1.99
N LYS A 67 -8.95 17.25 1.61
CA LYS A 67 -10.18 16.58 2.02
C LYS A 67 -10.70 15.62 0.94
N THR A 68 -10.59 16.05 -0.33
CA THR A 68 -11.14 15.34 -1.47
C THR A 68 -10.07 14.63 -2.27
N PHE A 69 -10.39 13.45 -2.79
CA PHE A 69 -9.44 12.69 -3.59
C PHE A 69 -10.07 12.07 -4.84
N PHE A 70 -9.25 11.91 -5.87
CA PHE A 70 -9.55 11.04 -6.99
C PHE A 70 -8.91 9.67 -6.74
N HIS A 71 -9.69 8.60 -6.88
CA HIS A 71 -9.18 7.23 -6.77
C HIS A 71 -8.65 6.76 -8.12
N LEU A 72 -7.34 6.54 -8.21
CA LEU A 72 -6.66 5.89 -9.31
C LEU A 72 -6.30 4.47 -8.90
N GLY A 73 -7.03 3.49 -9.44
CA GLY A 73 -6.85 2.09 -9.09
C GLY A 73 -8.05 1.23 -9.46
N PRO A 74 -7.92 -0.09 -9.27
CA PRO A 74 -8.97 -1.05 -9.60
C PRO A 74 -10.13 -0.98 -8.59
N HIS A 75 -11.30 -1.40 -9.03
CA HIS A 75 -12.51 -1.38 -8.19
C HIS A 75 -12.34 -2.24 -6.91
N ARG A 76 -11.57 -3.32 -6.98
CA ARG A 76 -11.28 -4.22 -5.84
C ARG A 76 -10.61 -3.55 -4.64
N ASP A 77 -10.00 -2.38 -4.82
CA ASP A 77 -9.29 -1.66 -3.76
C ASP A 77 -10.14 -0.58 -3.07
N THR A 78 -11.41 -0.39 -3.48
CA THR A 78 -12.32 0.61 -2.91
C THR A 78 -12.63 0.40 -1.43
N SER A 79 -12.47 -0.82 -0.92
CA SER A 79 -12.60 -1.13 0.51
C SER A 79 -11.62 -0.34 1.39
N LEU A 80 -10.51 0.15 0.81
CA LEU A 80 -9.52 0.94 1.53
C LEU A 80 -10.12 2.23 2.10
N PHE A 81 -10.98 2.91 1.34
CA PHE A 81 -11.56 4.21 1.67
C PHE A 81 -13.09 4.18 1.84
N GLU A 82 -13.65 3.03 2.19
CA GLU A 82 -15.11 2.89 2.36
C GLU A 82 -15.71 3.92 3.32
N LYS A 83 -15.00 4.25 4.40
CA LYS A 83 -15.43 5.28 5.37
C LYS A 83 -15.31 6.71 4.85
N GLN A 84 -14.56 6.93 3.77
CA GLN A 84 -14.29 8.22 3.15
C GLN A 84 -14.83 8.30 1.71
N LYS A 85 -15.73 7.39 1.33
CA LYS A 85 -16.27 7.32 -0.04
C LYS A 85 -16.89 8.64 -0.51
N ASP A 86 -17.48 9.40 0.40
CA ASP A 86 -18.12 10.70 0.10
C ASP A 86 -17.11 11.80 -0.23
N ASN A 87 -15.83 11.59 0.08
CA ASN A 87 -14.72 12.49 -0.26
C ASN A 87 -14.12 12.18 -1.64
N LYS A 88 -14.55 11.10 -2.29
CA LYS A 88 -14.11 10.76 -3.65
C LYS A 88 -14.78 11.70 -4.65
N THR A 89 -13.99 12.25 -5.58
CA THR A 89 -14.48 13.17 -6.61
C THR A 89 -13.74 12.98 -7.93
N GLU A 90 -14.14 13.78 -8.94
CA GLU A 90 -13.46 13.82 -10.24
C GLU A 90 -12.02 14.36 -10.10
N ILE A 91 -11.14 13.96 -11.03
CA ILE A 91 -9.71 14.27 -10.94
C ILE A 91 -9.43 15.77 -11.00
N GLU A 92 -10.24 16.55 -11.70
CA GLU A 92 -10.10 18.00 -11.82
C GLU A 92 -10.40 18.71 -10.49
N LYS A 93 -11.30 18.16 -9.69
CA LYS A 93 -11.85 18.77 -8.46
C LYS A 93 -11.17 18.27 -7.18
N CYS A 94 -10.32 17.25 -7.27
CA CYS A 94 -9.71 16.64 -6.10
C CYS A 94 -8.52 17.47 -5.58
N ASP A 95 -8.27 17.37 -4.28
CA ASP A 95 -7.09 17.94 -3.64
C ASP A 95 -5.84 17.09 -3.92
N PHE A 96 -6.00 15.76 -4.01
CA PHE A 96 -4.92 14.82 -4.30
C PHE A 96 -5.42 13.58 -5.03
N ILE A 97 -4.48 12.82 -5.61
CA ILE A 97 -4.74 11.54 -6.28
C ILE A 97 -4.36 10.41 -5.32
N LEU A 98 -5.31 9.52 -4.99
CA LEU A 98 -5.06 8.30 -4.22
C LEU A 98 -4.83 7.16 -5.21
N CYS A 99 -3.56 6.75 -5.36
CA CYS A 99 -3.16 5.68 -6.28
C CYS A 99 -3.00 4.36 -5.53
N THR A 100 -3.87 3.40 -5.81
CA THR A 100 -3.84 2.04 -5.26
C THR A 100 -3.38 0.99 -6.28
N GLY A 101 -3.40 1.32 -7.57
CA GLY A 101 -3.06 0.42 -8.67
C GLY A 101 -3.47 0.99 -10.02
N LEU A 102 -3.49 0.13 -11.02
CA LEU A 102 -3.96 0.45 -12.36
C LEU A 102 -5.49 0.29 -12.44
N PHE A 103 -6.12 0.94 -13.41
CA PHE A 103 -7.54 0.72 -13.70
C PHE A 103 -7.76 -0.67 -14.31
N ASP A 104 -8.89 -1.29 -14.01
CA ASP A 104 -9.24 -2.64 -14.51
C ASP A 104 -9.22 -2.78 -16.05
N LYS A 105 -9.38 -1.68 -16.78
CA LYS A 105 -9.36 -1.66 -18.26
C LYS A 105 -8.00 -1.29 -18.88
N HIS A 106 -7.00 -0.92 -18.07
CA HIS A 106 -5.72 -0.40 -18.52
C HIS A 106 -4.57 -0.97 -17.66
N GLU A 107 -4.60 -2.27 -17.38
CA GLU A 107 -3.68 -2.92 -16.44
C GLU A 107 -2.23 -2.98 -16.92
N GLU A 108 -1.97 -2.77 -18.22
CA GLU A 108 -0.62 -2.88 -18.82
C GLU A 108 -0.19 -1.64 -19.61
N ASP A 109 -1.05 -0.61 -19.74
CA ASP A 109 -0.80 0.54 -20.62
C ASP A 109 -0.29 1.78 -19.86
N LEU A 110 1.01 1.82 -19.57
CA LEU A 110 1.63 2.99 -18.94
C LEU A 110 1.55 4.27 -19.80
N ASN A 111 1.44 4.17 -21.15
CA ASN A 111 1.25 5.33 -22.00
C ASN A 111 -0.12 5.97 -21.81
N TYR A 112 -1.15 5.19 -21.51
CA TYR A 112 -2.45 5.71 -21.11
C TYR A 112 -2.30 6.60 -19.88
N TYR A 113 -1.61 6.12 -18.83
CA TYR A 113 -1.41 6.88 -17.59
C TYR A 113 -0.57 8.13 -17.79
N LYS A 114 0.43 8.08 -18.65
CA LYS A 114 1.22 9.27 -19.03
C LYS A 114 0.33 10.37 -19.61
N LYS A 115 -0.54 10.03 -20.57
CA LYS A 115 -1.50 10.97 -21.18
C LYS A 115 -2.55 11.44 -20.17
N PHE A 116 -3.05 10.54 -19.33
CA PHE A 116 -4.09 10.82 -18.34
C PHE A 116 -3.58 11.78 -17.24
N LEU A 117 -2.35 11.59 -16.77
CA LEU A 117 -1.80 12.32 -15.64
C LEU A 117 -1.04 13.61 -16.00
N GLN A 118 -0.64 13.80 -17.25
CA GLN A 118 0.18 14.95 -17.66
C GLN A 118 -0.41 16.33 -17.32
N LYS A 119 -1.73 16.45 -17.23
CA LYS A 119 -2.43 17.69 -16.85
C LYS A 119 -2.63 17.84 -15.33
N GLN A 120 -2.22 16.85 -14.55
CA GLN A 120 -2.50 16.75 -13.11
C GLN A 120 -1.24 16.90 -12.24
N ILE A 121 -0.10 17.27 -12.82
CA ILE A 121 1.21 17.33 -12.15
C ILE A 121 1.28 18.33 -10.99
N SER A 122 0.37 19.30 -10.94
CA SER A 122 0.25 20.24 -9.80
C SER A 122 -0.33 19.58 -8.54
N LYS A 123 -0.98 18.43 -8.67
CA LYS A 123 -1.56 17.67 -7.55
C LYS A 123 -0.50 16.77 -6.92
N LYS A 124 -0.75 16.34 -5.69
CA LYS A 124 0.05 15.28 -5.05
C LYS A 124 -0.54 13.93 -5.42
N LEU A 125 0.30 12.95 -5.70
CA LEU A 125 -0.09 11.55 -5.85
C LEU A 125 0.33 10.78 -4.59
N VAL A 126 -0.63 10.20 -3.88
CA VAL A 126 -0.40 9.34 -2.72
C VAL A 126 -0.41 7.89 -3.20
N CYS A 127 0.76 7.28 -3.26
CA CYS A 127 0.96 5.91 -3.71
C CYS A 127 0.89 4.94 -2.53
N THR A 128 -0.03 3.98 -2.58
CA THR A 128 -0.28 3.00 -1.50
C THR A 128 0.32 1.63 -1.76
N ASN A 129 1.06 1.47 -2.86
CA ASN A 129 1.86 0.28 -3.15
C ASN A 129 3.09 0.70 -3.97
N PRO A 130 4.27 0.87 -3.36
CA PRO A 130 5.48 1.32 -4.06
C PRO A 130 6.08 0.30 -5.04
N ASP A 131 5.66 -0.97 -4.98
CA ASP A 131 6.17 -1.99 -5.88
C ASP A 131 5.88 -1.61 -7.34
N LEU A 132 6.85 -1.80 -8.21
CA LEU A 132 6.67 -1.55 -9.65
C LEU A 132 5.85 -2.67 -10.27
N THR A 133 6.21 -3.90 -9.93
CA THR A 133 5.55 -5.12 -10.41
C THR A 133 5.36 -6.11 -9.27
N VAL A 134 4.49 -7.09 -9.48
CA VAL A 134 4.29 -8.23 -8.59
C VAL A 134 4.07 -9.49 -9.42
N HIS A 135 4.61 -10.62 -8.96
CA HIS A 135 4.34 -11.91 -9.57
C HIS A 135 3.10 -12.57 -8.96
N ARG A 136 2.16 -12.98 -9.80
CA ARG A 136 1.05 -13.84 -9.44
C ARG A 136 1.13 -15.15 -10.22
N GLY A 137 1.71 -16.14 -9.58
CA GLY A 137 2.13 -17.36 -10.27
C GLY A 137 3.23 -17.00 -11.29
N ASN A 138 3.00 -17.30 -12.56
CA ASN A 138 3.95 -17.03 -13.65
C ASN A 138 3.68 -15.69 -14.38
N VAL A 139 2.70 -14.91 -13.94
CA VAL A 139 2.35 -13.63 -14.56
C VAL A 139 2.92 -12.49 -13.74
N GLU A 140 3.66 -11.60 -14.40
CA GLU A 140 4.10 -10.33 -13.83
C GLU A 140 3.03 -9.27 -14.11
N GLU A 141 2.55 -8.60 -13.05
CA GLU A 141 1.54 -7.54 -13.12
C GLU A 141 2.14 -6.22 -12.65
N LEU A 142 1.79 -5.13 -13.33
CA LEU A 142 2.17 -3.78 -12.90
C LEU A 142 1.44 -3.38 -11.60
N CYS A 143 2.12 -2.63 -10.74
CA CYS A 143 1.59 -2.11 -9.49
C CYS A 143 1.50 -0.58 -9.49
N ALA A 144 0.93 0.00 -8.43
CA ALA A 144 0.78 1.45 -8.29
C ALA A 144 2.11 2.21 -8.37
N GLY A 145 3.22 1.59 -7.97
CA GLY A 145 4.57 2.17 -8.08
C GLY A 145 4.96 2.48 -9.52
N SER A 146 4.53 1.69 -10.50
CA SER A 146 4.77 1.96 -11.92
C SER A 146 4.07 3.24 -12.38
N ILE A 147 2.82 3.48 -11.93
CA ILE A 147 2.11 4.74 -12.21
C ILE A 147 2.78 5.92 -11.49
N ALA A 148 3.16 5.71 -10.23
CA ALA A 148 3.84 6.73 -9.44
C ALA A 148 5.14 7.19 -10.10
N LYS A 149 5.92 6.25 -10.65
CA LYS A 149 7.13 6.54 -11.42
C LYS A 149 6.83 7.35 -12.69
N VAL A 150 5.81 6.98 -13.45
CA VAL A 150 5.35 7.76 -14.61
C VAL A 150 4.97 9.19 -14.20
N PHE A 151 4.30 9.35 -13.05
CA PHE A 151 3.92 10.67 -12.56
C PHE A 151 5.13 11.53 -12.15
N GLU A 152 6.15 10.93 -11.54
CA GLU A 152 7.43 11.60 -11.24
C GLU A 152 8.18 12.02 -12.51
N GLU A 153 8.22 11.14 -13.53
CA GLU A 153 8.84 11.44 -14.83
C GLU A 153 8.15 12.62 -15.54
N LEU A 154 6.86 12.85 -15.29
CA LEU A 154 6.12 14.02 -15.76
C LEU A 154 6.39 15.28 -14.93
N GLY A 155 7.15 15.20 -13.83
CA GLY A 155 7.43 16.30 -12.91
C GLY A 155 6.42 16.42 -11.76
N GLY A 156 5.54 15.44 -11.57
CA GLY A 156 4.58 15.39 -10.46
C GLY A 156 5.21 14.99 -9.13
N LYS A 157 4.57 15.37 -8.03
CA LYS A 157 5.03 15.02 -6.67
C LYS A 157 4.33 13.77 -6.15
N VAL A 158 5.10 12.72 -5.85
CA VAL A 158 4.61 11.49 -5.24
C VAL A 158 4.92 11.43 -3.74
N ILE A 159 4.01 10.85 -2.98
CA ILE A 159 4.18 10.51 -1.57
C ILE A 159 3.92 9.01 -1.45
N TYR A 160 4.98 8.28 -1.14
CA TYR A 160 4.91 6.82 -1.07
C TYR A 160 4.56 6.34 0.34
N TYR A 161 3.61 5.41 0.42
CA TYR A 161 3.33 4.59 1.59
C TYR A 161 3.64 3.14 1.25
N GLY A 162 4.51 2.52 2.03
CA GLY A 162 4.97 1.14 1.82
C GLY A 162 6.48 1.02 1.89
N LYS A 163 6.98 -0.21 1.95
CA LYS A 163 8.42 -0.51 1.92
C LYS A 163 9.05 -0.04 0.60
N PRO A 164 10.23 0.58 0.58
CA PRO A 164 11.13 0.87 1.70
C PRO A 164 10.94 2.27 2.34
N HIS A 165 9.81 2.94 2.10
CA HIS A 165 9.60 4.33 2.54
C HIS A 165 9.26 4.43 4.04
N LYS A 166 9.82 5.45 4.71
CA LYS A 166 9.73 5.66 6.16
C LYS A 166 8.30 5.81 6.69
N GLU A 167 7.39 6.27 5.85
CA GLU A 167 6.00 6.56 6.19
C GLU A 167 5.26 5.33 6.75
N VAL A 168 5.55 4.14 6.22
CA VAL A 168 4.95 2.90 6.70
C VAL A 168 5.64 2.39 7.97
N TYR A 169 6.95 2.50 8.05
CA TYR A 169 7.71 2.03 9.22
C TYR A 169 7.39 2.81 10.49
N SER A 170 7.12 4.10 10.38
CA SER A 170 6.72 4.94 11.52
C SER A 170 5.43 4.51 12.20
N LYS A 171 4.66 3.60 11.58
CA LYS A 171 3.45 2.99 12.13
C LYS A 171 3.70 1.62 12.78
N CYS A 172 4.88 1.05 12.58
CA CYS A 172 5.21 -0.31 13.04
C CYS A 172 5.94 -0.31 14.39
N PHE A 173 6.75 0.71 14.67
CA PHE A 173 7.59 0.77 15.88
C PHE A 173 7.85 2.21 16.34
N ASN A 174 8.29 2.36 17.59
CA ASN A 174 8.69 3.64 18.19
C ASN A 174 10.19 3.89 17.98
N LYS A 175 10.60 5.16 18.01
CA LYS A 175 12.01 5.58 17.76
C LYS A 175 13.05 4.89 18.65
N ASN A 176 12.67 4.46 19.86
CA ASN A 176 13.56 3.85 20.84
C ASN A 176 13.56 2.31 20.80
N GLU A 177 12.75 1.69 19.95
CA GLU A 177 12.73 0.22 19.81
C GLU A 177 13.90 -0.24 18.94
N LYS A 178 14.59 -1.31 19.35
CA LYS A 178 15.56 -2.02 18.51
C LYS A 178 14.77 -2.92 17.55
N VAL A 179 14.94 -2.68 16.27
CA VAL A 179 14.15 -3.35 15.22
C VAL A 179 15.08 -4.18 14.34
N LEU A 180 14.67 -5.42 14.07
CA LEU A 180 15.22 -6.25 13.02
C LEU A 180 14.17 -6.34 11.90
N ALA A 181 14.53 -5.90 10.70
CA ALA A 181 13.72 -6.10 9.51
C ALA A 181 14.15 -7.41 8.82
N ILE A 182 13.17 -8.21 8.42
CA ILE A 182 13.39 -9.47 7.68
C ILE A 182 12.52 -9.41 6.43
N GLY A 183 13.11 -9.64 5.27
CA GLY A 183 12.43 -9.63 3.97
C GLY A 183 13.24 -10.36 2.91
N ASP A 184 12.63 -10.56 1.77
CA ASP A 184 13.19 -11.21 0.59
C ASP A 184 13.86 -10.21 -0.38
N ASN A 185 13.62 -8.92 -0.18
CA ASN A 185 14.19 -7.84 -0.97
C ASN A 185 14.82 -6.79 -0.03
N LEU A 186 16.08 -6.46 -0.29
CA LEU A 186 16.89 -5.52 0.49
C LEU A 186 16.89 -4.15 -0.15
#